data_cb8b36dab9bbe75a5bb37464da868d4f
#
_entry.id   cb8b36dab9bbe75a5bb37464da868d4f
#
_cell.length_a   1.000
_cell.length_b   1.000
_cell.length_c   1.000
_cell.angle_alpha   90.00
_cell.angle_beta   90.00
_cell.angle_gamma   90.00
#
_symmetry.space_group_name_H-M   'P 1'
#
loop_
_entity.id
_entity.type
_entity.pdbx_description
1 polymer ?
#
loop_
_entity_poly.entity_id
_entity_poly.type
_entity_poly.pdbx_seq_one_letter_code
_entity_poly.pdbx_strand_id
1 'polypeptide(L)'
;RQSLYLNAFLMVEMLKVGIRIFLSPNAPGLRPVPLSDTAARSLTKSLSIVVTVLGYGQLLIVPIVNQSTSYAAGAGVSAALAALVLVYLIYIVVRRRTRVANWLISRVDTVPEDHQAETIEEGAETGEAAEDVDLQDVVKAQKPTGARGAMITFAHRWHWFALTYLLGMFLVAMTQPADRVTSVVFGSGKIVAALVIASLLSKWLASMVIKGISLPQDITQRLPLLEPRINSFAHSAFGALRWTIMGFTLFFVLDIVGLIDLRAWLESQVGLSLTSTIITLLGILFVAFAIWLAITSWIDYRLNPDFGEVPTARETTLLTLFRNAATITLLILTLMFCLSEMGLNIGPLLASAGVLGLAIGFGAQKMVQDIITGIFIQFENAINVGDIITVGGISGGVEKLSVRSVSLRDVNGVFHIIPFSSVDMVSNFSRDFSYYVCDMGVAYREDIADVKQAMLDAFELLRKDPEQGIYVRDALEWFGVEAFADSAVVVRARVKTVPGRQFMVGRVYNGYLKTVFDERNIEIPFPHQTIFLGEAKDGSTQSFKIRKDDT
;
A
#
# COMPACT_ATOMS: atom_id res chain seq x y z
N ARG A 1 10.66 70.81 24.17
CA ARG A 1 9.53 70.91 23.24
C ARG A 1 9.89 70.45 21.82
N GLN A 2 11.05 70.84 21.28
CA GLN A 2 11.51 70.44 19.94
C GLN A 2 11.71 68.91 19.82
N SER A 3 12.31 68.25 20.83
CA SER A 3 12.52 66.80 20.85
C SER A 3 11.19 66.03 20.93
N LEU A 4 10.21 66.54 21.67
CA LEU A 4 8.85 65.91 21.73
C LEU A 4 8.15 66.00 20.37
N TYR A 5 8.27 67.15 19.67
CA TYR A 5 7.69 67.28 18.35
C TYR A 5 8.35 66.35 17.35
N LEU A 6 9.66 66.25 17.35
CA LEU A 6 10.43 65.41 16.44
C LEU A 6 10.08 63.92 16.65
N ASN A 7 10.05 63.47 17.90
CA ASN A 7 9.69 62.10 18.25
C ASN A 7 8.24 61.76 17.88
N ALA A 8 7.29 62.65 18.18
CA ALA A 8 5.88 62.49 17.79
C ALA A 8 5.73 62.43 16.26
N PHE A 9 6.41 63.36 15.54
CA PHE A 9 6.39 63.35 14.07
C PHE A 9 6.95 62.05 13.49
N LEU A 10 8.13 61.62 13.92
CA LEU A 10 8.77 60.39 13.44
C LEU A 10 7.89 59.17 13.68
N MET A 11 7.35 58.99 14.89
CA MET A 11 6.48 57.83 15.20
C MET A 11 5.18 57.83 14.39
N VAL A 12 4.50 58.99 14.31
CA VAL A 12 3.23 59.09 13.59
C VAL A 12 3.40 58.87 12.11
N GLU A 13 4.44 59.47 11.49
CA GLU A 13 4.65 59.30 10.06
C GLU A 13 5.17 57.90 9.72
N MET A 14 6.03 57.28 10.55
CA MET A 14 6.41 55.87 10.33
C MET A 14 5.22 54.92 10.39
N LEU A 15 4.31 55.14 11.36
CA LEU A 15 3.10 54.30 11.45
C LEU A 15 2.19 54.48 10.23
N LYS A 16 2.02 55.69 9.73
CA LYS A 16 1.27 55.96 8.49
C LYS A 16 1.91 55.31 7.27
N VAL A 17 3.24 55.33 7.17
CA VAL A 17 3.97 54.61 6.11
C VAL A 17 3.74 53.11 6.21
N GLY A 18 3.80 52.54 7.40
CA GLY A 18 3.46 51.12 7.64
C GLY A 18 2.06 50.77 7.16
N ILE A 19 1.06 51.60 7.51
CA ILE A 19 -0.34 51.43 7.06
C ILE A 19 -0.44 51.49 5.51
N ARG A 20 0.29 52.42 4.89
CA ARG A 20 0.30 52.56 3.41
C ARG A 20 0.95 51.35 2.73
N ILE A 21 2.04 50.83 3.26
CA ILE A 21 2.69 49.61 2.75
C ILE A 21 1.75 48.42 2.88
N PHE A 22 1.15 48.22 4.06
CA PHE A 22 0.29 47.06 4.31
C PHE A 22 -0.99 47.09 3.46
N LEU A 23 -1.66 48.26 3.34
CA LEU A 23 -2.90 48.37 2.58
C LEU A 23 -2.67 48.60 1.09
N SER A 24 -1.48 49.01 0.67
CA SER A 24 -1.06 49.25 -0.71
C SER A 24 -2.17 49.88 -1.58
N PRO A 25 -2.66 51.11 -1.24
CA PRO A 25 -3.86 51.69 -1.84
C PRO A 25 -3.77 51.93 -3.35
N ASN A 26 -2.56 52.05 -3.88
CA ASN A 26 -2.29 52.35 -5.28
C ASN A 26 -1.67 51.17 -6.06
N ALA A 27 -1.39 50.04 -5.41
CA ALA A 27 -0.77 48.86 -6.02
C ALA A 27 -1.51 47.56 -5.65
N PRO A 28 -2.54 47.19 -6.43
CA PRO A 28 -3.39 46.01 -6.14
C PRO A 28 -2.60 44.69 -6.04
N GLY A 29 -1.56 44.52 -6.89
CA GLY A 29 -0.74 43.29 -6.94
C GLY A 29 0.21 43.09 -5.75
N LEU A 30 0.51 44.15 -4.97
CA LEU A 30 1.35 44.09 -3.78
C LEU A 30 0.55 44.03 -2.48
N ARG A 31 -0.78 43.96 -2.54
CA ARG A 31 -1.68 43.98 -1.39
C ARG A 31 -1.81 42.59 -0.75
N PRO A 32 -1.37 42.39 0.50
CA PRO A 32 -1.50 41.09 1.16
C PRO A 32 -2.95 40.73 1.48
N VAL A 33 -3.83 41.74 1.69
CA VAL A 33 -5.24 41.53 1.98
C VAL A 33 -6.07 41.81 0.74
N PRO A 34 -6.94 40.90 0.26
CA PRO A 34 -7.75 41.09 -0.94
C PRO A 34 -8.90 42.05 -0.66
N LEU A 35 -8.63 43.33 -0.75
CA LEU A 35 -9.57 44.44 -0.61
C LEU A 35 -9.76 45.11 -1.99
N SER A 36 -10.95 45.64 -2.23
CA SER A 36 -11.18 46.52 -3.40
C SER A 36 -10.37 47.80 -3.28
N ASP A 37 -10.01 48.44 -4.41
CA ASP A 37 -9.22 49.67 -4.42
C ASP A 37 -9.88 50.82 -3.66
N THR A 38 -11.18 50.88 -3.75
CA THR A 38 -11.98 51.87 -3.01
C THR A 38 -11.95 51.60 -1.51
N ALA A 39 -12.01 50.32 -1.08
CA ALA A 39 -11.91 49.96 0.32
C ALA A 39 -10.51 50.24 0.89
N ALA A 40 -9.44 49.86 0.16
CA ALA A 40 -8.06 50.09 0.58
C ALA A 40 -7.74 51.58 0.76
N ARG A 41 -8.06 52.41 -0.24
CA ARG A 41 -7.91 53.88 -0.15
C ARG A 41 -8.66 54.48 1.01
N SER A 42 -9.90 54.04 1.19
CA SER A 42 -10.77 54.52 2.27
C SER A 42 -10.30 54.12 3.66
N LEU A 43 -9.81 52.87 3.83
CA LEU A 43 -9.23 52.37 5.10
C LEU A 43 -7.94 53.13 5.42
N THR A 44 -7.06 53.29 4.45
CA THR A 44 -5.81 54.03 4.62
C THR A 44 -6.07 55.48 5.08
N LYS A 45 -7.07 56.15 4.50
CA LYS A 45 -7.47 57.52 4.92
C LYS A 45 -7.99 57.52 6.36
N SER A 46 -8.92 56.59 6.70
CA SER A 46 -9.52 56.53 8.03
C SER A 46 -8.49 56.22 9.11
N LEU A 47 -7.62 55.20 8.89
CA LEU A 47 -6.57 54.83 9.85
C LEU A 47 -5.53 55.95 9.99
N SER A 48 -5.17 56.62 8.90
CA SER A 48 -4.22 57.77 8.95
C SER A 48 -4.80 58.93 9.79
N ILE A 49 -6.12 59.20 9.74
CA ILE A 49 -6.75 60.19 10.60
C ILE A 49 -6.66 59.79 12.06
N VAL A 50 -7.03 58.51 12.39
CA VAL A 50 -6.98 58.03 13.76
C VAL A 50 -5.55 58.10 14.33
N VAL A 51 -4.55 57.64 13.56
CA VAL A 51 -3.13 57.67 13.96
C VAL A 51 -2.64 59.09 14.13
N THR A 52 -3.10 60.07 13.29
CA THR A 52 -2.74 61.46 13.42
C THR A 52 -3.32 62.07 14.72
N VAL A 53 -4.59 61.85 14.96
CA VAL A 53 -5.27 62.45 16.12
C VAL A 53 -4.75 61.84 17.43
N LEU A 54 -4.63 60.50 17.53
CA LEU A 54 -4.11 59.85 18.70
C LEU A 54 -2.62 60.07 18.89
N GLY A 55 -1.84 59.92 17.80
CA GLY A 55 -0.39 60.04 17.86
C GLY A 55 0.08 61.43 18.27
N TYR A 56 -0.31 62.46 17.56
CA TYR A 56 0.03 63.84 17.96
C TYR A 56 -0.67 64.25 19.26
N GLY A 57 -1.90 63.79 19.53
CA GLY A 57 -2.61 64.03 20.75
C GLY A 57 -1.82 63.51 21.99
N GLN A 58 -1.50 62.22 21.99
CA GLN A 58 -0.85 61.56 23.12
C GLN A 58 0.65 61.88 23.21
N LEU A 59 1.37 61.99 22.11
CA LEU A 59 2.86 62.18 22.12
C LEU A 59 3.28 63.64 22.16
N LEU A 60 2.40 64.60 21.77
CA LEU A 60 2.75 66.00 21.74
C LEU A 60 1.84 66.85 22.67
N ILE A 61 0.51 66.76 22.51
CA ILE A 61 -0.42 67.67 23.19
C ILE A 61 -0.49 67.32 24.68
N VAL A 62 -0.72 66.06 25.07
CA VAL A 62 -0.84 65.63 26.46
C VAL A 62 0.42 65.92 27.30
N PRO A 63 1.69 65.63 26.85
CA PRO A 63 2.88 66.00 27.56
C PRO A 63 3.09 67.50 27.75
N ILE A 64 2.69 68.32 26.73
CA ILE A 64 2.79 69.78 26.83
C ILE A 64 1.78 70.30 27.87
N VAL A 65 0.56 69.79 27.90
CA VAL A 65 -0.43 70.16 28.89
C VAL A 65 -0.01 69.72 30.32
N ASN A 66 0.54 68.53 30.48
CA ASN A 66 1.08 68.06 31.76
C ASN A 66 2.20 68.94 32.27
N GLN A 67 3.07 69.46 31.40
CA GLN A 67 4.14 70.35 31.78
C GLN A 67 3.70 71.79 32.05
N SER A 68 2.60 72.26 31.42
CA SER A 68 2.14 73.65 31.49
C SER A 68 1.07 73.89 32.55
N THR A 69 0.28 72.87 32.92
CA THR A 69 -0.85 73.01 33.86
C THR A 69 -0.83 72.00 34.98
N SER A 70 -1.37 70.80 34.80
CA SER A 70 -1.40 69.72 35.80
C SER A 70 -1.56 68.37 35.12
N TYR A 71 -1.18 67.33 35.80
CA TYR A 71 -1.36 65.92 35.35
C TYR A 71 -2.85 65.59 35.14
N ALA A 72 -3.76 66.14 35.98
CA ALA A 72 -5.20 65.97 35.87
C ALA A 72 -5.74 66.61 34.59
N ALA A 73 -5.22 67.80 34.20
CA ALA A 73 -5.60 68.45 32.95
C ALA A 73 -5.17 67.65 31.72
N GLY A 74 -3.96 67.08 31.73
CA GLY A 74 -3.48 66.19 30.67
C GLY A 74 -4.29 64.90 30.58
N ALA A 75 -4.68 64.29 31.69
CA ALA A 75 -5.59 63.17 31.72
C ALA A 75 -6.96 63.50 31.09
N GLY A 76 -7.50 64.65 31.38
CA GLY A 76 -8.76 65.16 30.77
C GLY A 76 -8.64 65.31 29.24
N VAL A 77 -7.51 65.88 28.75
CA VAL A 77 -7.23 66.03 27.31
C VAL A 77 -7.10 64.65 26.65
N SER A 78 -6.40 63.71 27.30
CA SER A 78 -6.28 62.34 26.82
C SER A 78 -7.65 61.65 26.68
N ALA A 79 -8.53 61.79 27.67
CA ALA A 79 -9.89 61.25 27.65
C ALA A 79 -10.74 61.88 26.55
N ALA A 80 -10.63 63.19 26.35
CA ALA A 80 -11.36 63.91 25.26
C ALA A 80 -10.90 63.43 23.88
N LEU A 81 -9.60 63.23 23.66
CA LEU A 81 -9.05 62.71 22.40
C LEU A 81 -9.52 61.27 22.16
N ALA A 82 -9.52 60.42 23.19
CA ALA A 82 -10.02 59.04 23.07
C ALA A 82 -11.52 59.02 22.74
N ALA A 83 -12.31 59.85 23.36
CA ALA A 83 -13.75 59.99 23.07
C ALA A 83 -14.01 60.48 21.63
N LEU A 84 -13.26 61.46 21.15
CA LEU A 84 -13.33 61.96 19.77
C LEU A 84 -13.03 60.86 18.74
N VAL A 85 -11.97 60.10 18.96
CA VAL A 85 -11.59 58.94 18.11
C VAL A 85 -12.66 57.86 18.18
N LEU A 86 -13.19 57.55 19.37
CA LEU A 86 -14.27 56.58 19.50
C LEU A 86 -15.50 56.97 18.67
N VAL A 87 -15.96 58.22 18.78
CA VAL A 87 -17.10 58.72 18.00
C VAL A 87 -16.84 58.62 16.49
N TYR A 88 -15.62 58.96 16.07
CA TYR A 88 -15.22 58.83 14.66
C TYR A 88 -15.22 57.36 14.20
N LEU A 89 -14.71 56.43 14.99
CA LEU A 89 -14.69 54.99 14.66
C LEU A 89 -16.12 54.40 14.63
N ILE A 90 -16.97 54.77 15.61
CA ILE A 90 -18.39 54.39 15.61
C ILE A 90 -19.08 54.89 14.33
N TYR A 91 -18.86 56.14 13.95
CA TYR A 91 -19.39 56.72 12.71
C TYR A 91 -18.96 55.92 11.47
N ILE A 92 -17.70 55.51 11.39
CA ILE A 92 -17.18 54.70 10.28
C ILE A 92 -17.85 53.32 10.25
N VAL A 93 -17.93 52.60 11.38
CA VAL A 93 -18.55 51.29 11.48
C VAL A 93 -19.99 51.31 11.05
N VAL A 94 -20.78 52.27 11.55
CA VAL A 94 -22.21 52.42 11.22
C VAL A 94 -22.40 52.78 9.74
N ARG A 95 -21.59 53.74 9.21
CA ARG A 95 -21.68 54.18 7.81
C ARG A 95 -21.31 53.09 6.83
N ARG A 96 -20.47 52.15 7.21
CA ARG A 96 -19.95 51.10 6.30
C ARG A 96 -20.55 49.72 6.57
N ARG A 97 -21.51 49.60 7.47
CA ARG A 97 -22.12 48.33 7.90
C ARG A 97 -22.54 47.45 6.74
N THR A 98 -23.24 48.00 5.75
CA THR A 98 -23.77 47.27 4.59
C THR A 98 -22.67 46.85 3.61
N ARG A 99 -21.69 47.73 3.36
CA ARG A 99 -20.56 47.39 2.45
C ARG A 99 -19.70 46.26 2.96
N VAL A 100 -19.43 46.25 4.26
CA VAL A 100 -18.66 45.17 4.90
C VAL A 100 -19.48 43.89 4.95
N ALA A 101 -20.78 43.98 5.28
CA ALA A 101 -21.67 42.82 5.25
C ALA A 101 -21.73 42.19 3.86
N ASN A 102 -21.92 42.97 2.79
CA ASN A 102 -21.96 42.47 1.43
C ASN A 102 -20.58 41.87 0.98
N TRP A 103 -19.47 42.47 1.42
CA TRP A 103 -18.15 41.93 1.17
C TRP A 103 -17.90 40.58 1.89
N LEU A 104 -18.41 40.41 3.13
CA LEU A 104 -18.34 39.15 3.85
C LEU A 104 -19.21 38.07 3.18
N ILE A 105 -20.42 38.45 2.73
CA ILE A 105 -21.35 37.52 2.06
C ILE A 105 -20.76 37.05 0.72
N SER A 106 -20.22 37.96 -0.10
CA SER A 106 -19.60 37.59 -1.38
C SER A 106 -18.44 36.62 -1.26
N ARG A 107 -17.86 36.49 -0.06
CA ARG A 107 -16.80 35.49 0.24
C ARG A 107 -17.35 34.14 0.63
N VAL A 108 -18.59 34.06 1.09
CA VAL A 108 -19.30 32.82 1.41
C VAL A 108 -19.86 32.16 0.13
N ASP A 109 -20.17 32.99 -0.88
CA ASP A 109 -20.77 32.55 -2.15
C ASP A 109 -19.75 32.07 -3.21
N THR A 110 -18.46 32.26 -2.98
CA THR A 110 -17.38 31.76 -3.87
C THR A 110 -16.91 30.33 -3.54
N VAL A 111 -17.80 29.43 -3.16
CA VAL A 111 -17.52 27.96 -3.13
C VAL A 111 -17.92 27.43 -4.53
N PRO A 112 -17.05 26.67 -5.23
CA PRO A 112 -17.30 26.21 -6.59
C PRO A 112 -18.57 25.36 -6.71
N GLU A 113 -19.26 25.53 -7.84
CA GLU A 113 -20.48 24.83 -8.27
C GLU A 113 -20.27 23.34 -8.65
N ASP A 114 -19.14 22.73 -8.27
CA ASP A 114 -18.79 21.36 -8.69
C ASP A 114 -19.72 20.24 -8.15
N HIS A 115 -20.65 20.55 -7.26
CA HIS A 115 -21.66 19.58 -6.80
C HIS A 115 -23.05 19.75 -7.46
N GLN A 116 -23.22 20.69 -8.38
CA GLN A 116 -24.49 20.84 -9.12
C GLN A 116 -24.50 20.09 -10.46
N ALA A 117 -23.34 19.72 -11.00
CA ALA A 117 -23.24 18.95 -12.25
C ALA A 117 -23.61 17.46 -12.03
N GLU A 118 -23.20 16.85 -10.92
CA GLU A 118 -23.50 15.43 -10.65
C GLU A 118 -24.98 15.14 -10.37
N THR A 119 -25.73 16.11 -9.82
CA THR A 119 -27.17 15.94 -9.54
C THR A 119 -28.06 16.18 -10.76
N ILE A 120 -27.56 16.82 -11.81
CA ILE A 120 -28.31 17.03 -13.06
C ILE A 120 -28.13 15.84 -14.02
N GLU A 121 -26.98 15.15 -14.00
CA GLU A 121 -26.78 13.94 -14.81
C GLU A 121 -27.52 12.71 -14.26
N GLU A 122 -27.67 12.56 -12.94
CA GLU A 122 -28.47 11.49 -12.34
C GLU A 122 -29.99 11.66 -12.56
N GLY A 123 -30.49 12.90 -12.75
CA GLY A 123 -31.88 13.20 -13.04
C GLY A 123 -32.27 13.04 -14.52
N ALA A 124 -31.31 12.96 -15.43
CA ALA A 124 -31.59 12.86 -16.85
C ALA A 124 -31.72 11.40 -17.34
N GLU A 125 -31.33 10.40 -16.54
CA GLU A 125 -31.46 8.98 -16.88
C GLU A 125 -32.79 8.34 -16.45
N THR A 126 -33.58 9.00 -15.60
CA THR A 126 -34.94 8.57 -15.28
C THR A 126 -35.97 9.43 -16.02
N GLY A 127 -36.35 8.98 -17.23
CA GLY A 127 -37.25 9.65 -18.12
C GLY A 127 -38.71 9.75 -17.58
N GLU A 128 -38.96 10.68 -16.65
CA GLU A 128 -40.32 11.14 -16.31
C GLU A 128 -40.49 12.60 -16.78
N ALA A 129 -41.58 12.81 -17.51
CA ALA A 129 -41.92 14.05 -18.18
C ALA A 129 -41.97 15.23 -17.20
N ALA A 130 -41.19 16.27 -17.48
CA ALA A 130 -41.20 17.52 -16.75
C ALA A 130 -42.47 18.32 -17.10
N GLU A 131 -43.39 18.45 -16.14
CA GLU A 131 -44.34 19.55 -16.10
C GLU A 131 -43.56 20.85 -15.79
N ASP A 132 -43.96 21.94 -16.45
CA ASP A 132 -43.37 23.29 -16.35
C ASP A 132 -43.33 23.79 -14.88
N VAL A 133 -42.21 23.57 -14.21
CA VAL A 133 -41.89 24.21 -12.93
C VAL A 133 -41.06 25.46 -13.22
N ASP A 134 -41.63 26.61 -12.92
CA ASP A 134 -41.00 27.93 -13.08
C ASP A 134 -39.70 27.99 -12.28
N LEU A 135 -38.53 27.94 -12.97
CA LEU A 135 -37.20 27.99 -12.41
C LEU A 135 -36.91 29.20 -11.52
N GLN A 136 -37.80 30.23 -11.58
CA GLN A 136 -37.69 31.42 -10.71
C GLN A 136 -38.21 31.18 -9.29
N ASP A 137 -39.11 30.21 -9.07
CA ASP A 137 -39.64 29.91 -7.74
C ASP A 137 -38.74 28.91 -6.97
N VAL A 138 -37.98 28.07 -7.65
CA VAL A 138 -37.03 27.14 -7.01
C VAL A 138 -35.79 27.87 -6.46
N VAL A 139 -35.37 28.96 -7.10
CA VAL A 139 -34.23 29.79 -6.65
C VAL A 139 -34.56 30.62 -5.41
N LYS A 140 -35.83 30.91 -5.16
CA LYS A 140 -36.27 31.71 -3.99
C LYS A 140 -36.48 30.95 -2.69
N ALA A 141 -36.51 29.62 -2.70
CA ALA A 141 -36.95 28.81 -1.55
C ALA A 141 -35.83 28.19 -0.69
N GLN A 142 -34.57 28.24 -1.07
CA GLN A 142 -33.47 27.70 -0.23
C GLN A 142 -32.98 28.73 0.79
N LYS A 143 -33.64 28.76 1.96
CA LYS A 143 -33.04 29.39 3.16
C LYS A 143 -31.72 28.68 3.46
N PRO A 144 -30.59 29.43 3.55
CA PRO A 144 -29.32 28.85 3.86
C PRO A 144 -29.35 28.20 5.25
N THR A 145 -29.30 26.87 5.31
CA THR A 145 -29.35 26.07 6.54
C THR A 145 -27.91 25.67 6.94
N GLY A 146 -27.65 25.54 8.22
CA GLY A 146 -26.35 25.11 8.77
C GLY A 146 -25.31 26.23 8.91
N ALA A 147 -24.02 25.89 8.81
CA ALA A 147 -22.88 26.80 9.00
C ALA A 147 -22.91 28.01 8.04
N ARG A 148 -23.45 27.86 6.83
CA ARG A 148 -23.60 28.93 5.84
C ARG A 148 -24.63 29.98 6.28
N GLY A 149 -25.74 29.54 6.84
CA GLY A 149 -26.76 30.45 7.38
C GLY A 149 -26.29 31.23 8.60
N ALA A 150 -25.51 30.58 9.49
CA ALA A 150 -24.90 31.23 10.64
C ALA A 150 -23.88 32.30 10.19
N MET A 151 -23.09 32.02 9.17
CA MET A 151 -22.06 32.93 8.64
C MET A 151 -22.67 34.15 7.95
N ILE A 152 -23.76 33.99 7.23
CA ILE A 152 -24.54 35.11 6.64
C ILE A 152 -25.17 35.96 7.75
N THR A 153 -25.72 35.35 8.79
CA THR A 153 -26.27 36.04 9.95
C THR A 153 -25.20 36.84 10.69
N PHE A 154 -24.02 36.24 10.89
CA PHE A 154 -22.88 36.95 11.45
C PHE A 154 -22.43 38.12 10.57
N ALA A 155 -22.34 37.93 9.24
CA ALA A 155 -21.99 38.97 8.30
C ALA A 155 -22.94 40.18 8.36
N HIS A 156 -24.25 39.98 8.59
CA HIS A 156 -25.18 41.06 8.77
C HIS A 156 -25.05 41.78 10.13
N ARG A 157 -24.61 41.05 11.18
CA ARG A 157 -24.52 41.57 12.57
C ARG A 157 -23.08 41.95 12.99
N TRP A 158 -22.08 41.86 12.11
CA TRP A 158 -20.69 42.13 12.43
C TRP A 158 -20.46 43.48 13.13
N HIS A 159 -21.25 44.50 12.79
CA HIS A 159 -21.12 45.85 13.33
C HIS A 159 -21.45 45.91 14.83
N TRP A 160 -22.30 45.05 15.36
CA TRP A 160 -22.54 44.98 16.79
C TRP A 160 -21.31 44.49 17.56
N PHE A 161 -20.63 43.49 17.04
CA PHE A 161 -19.36 43.01 17.62
C PHE A 161 -18.30 44.10 17.58
N ALA A 162 -18.17 44.82 16.45
CA ALA A 162 -17.26 45.92 16.33
C ALA A 162 -17.55 47.08 17.29
N LEU A 163 -18.83 47.42 17.47
CA LEU A 163 -19.26 48.49 18.40
C LEU A 163 -19.02 48.10 19.86
N THR A 164 -19.32 46.83 20.24
CA THR A 164 -19.06 46.33 21.59
C THR A 164 -17.54 46.32 21.89
N TYR A 165 -16.72 45.91 20.90
CA TYR A 165 -15.28 45.95 21.02
C TYR A 165 -14.76 47.37 21.19
N LEU A 166 -15.20 48.35 20.39
CA LEU A 166 -14.80 49.75 20.47
C LEU A 166 -15.22 50.38 21.80
N LEU A 167 -16.40 50.07 22.32
CA LEU A 167 -16.89 50.54 23.60
C LEU A 167 -16.05 49.93 24.74
N GLY A 168 -15.76 48.60 24.67
CA GLY A 168 -14.93 47.93 25.66
C GLY A 168 -13.50 48.49 25.70
N MET A 169 -12.89 48.75 24.54
CA MET A 169 -11.58 49.41 24.42
C MET A 169 -11.56 50.79 25.02
N PHE A 170 -12.62 51.59 24.78
CA PHE A 170 -12.75 52.93 25.41
C PHE A 170 -12.87 52.83 26.90
N LEU A 171 -13.64 51.87 27.42
CA LEU A 171 -13.81 51.66 28.85
C LEU A 171 -12.50 51.23 29.51
N VAL A 172 -11.73 50.34 28.89
CA VAL A 172 -10.38 49.97 29.33
C VAL A 172 -9.45 51.19 29.32
N ALA A 173 -9.51 52.02 28.27
CA ALA A 173 -8.68 53.22 28.17
C ALA A 173 -9.00 54.25 29.23
N MET A 174 -10.25 54.29 29.75
CA MET A 174 -10.67 55.22 30.81
C MET A 174 -10.41 54.70 32.22
N THR A 175 -10.41 53.38 32.43
CA THR A 175 -10.40 52.78 33.77
C THR A 175 -9.02 52.16 34.13
N GLN A 176 -8.18 51.85 33.13
CA GLN A 176 -6.93 51.12 33.33
C GLN A 176 -5.70 52.03 33.16
N PRO A 177 -4.58 51.71 33.81
CA PRO A 177 -3.28 52.37 33.57
C PRO A 177 -2.82 52.28 32.12
N ALA A 178 -2.01 53.22 31.68
CA ALA A 178 -1.51 53.30 30.31
C ALA A 178 -0.81 52.03 29.82
N ASP A 179 -0.11 51.30 30.71
CA ASP A 179 0.56 50.02 30.38
C ASP A 179 -0.44 48.91 29.98
N ARG A 180 -1.60 48.87 30.66
CA ARG A 180 -2.68 47.93 30.29
C ARG A 180 -3.34 48.29 28.97
N VAL A 181 -3.55 49.56 28.74
CA VAL A 181 -4.10 50.05 27.46
C VAL A 181 -3.17 49.70 26.30
N THR A 182 -1.89 49.92 26.44
CA THR A 182 -0.88 49.55 25.41
C THR A 182 -0.87 48.05 25.17
N SER A 183 -0.91 47.21 26.20
CA SER A 183 -0.92 45.74 26.07
C SER A 183 -2.17 45.25 25.32
N VAL A 184 -3.36 45.83 25.57
CA VAL A 184 -4.60 45.48 24.86
C VAL A 184 -4.56 45.92 23.38
N VAL A 185 -4.02 47.11 23.09
CA VAL A 185 -3.85 47.60 21.71
C VAL A 185 -2.88 46.70 20.93
N PHE A 186 -1.69 46.42 21.52
CA PHE A 186 -0.76 45.47 20.87
C PHE A 186 -1.31 44.06 20.76
N GLY A 187 -2.06 43.56 21.76
CA GLY A 187 -2.75 42.29 21.72
C GLY A 187 -3.73 42.24 20.54
N SER A 188 -4.55 43.26 20.39
CA SER A 188 -5.48 43.38 19.24
C SER A 188 -4.75 43.37 17.90
N GLY A 189 -3.62 44.09 17.80
CA GLY A 189 -2.76 44.07 16.62
C GLY A 189 -2.20 42.67 16.31
N LYS A 190 -1.74 41.96 17.34
CA LYS A 190 -1.28 40.55 17.20
C LYS A 190 -2.40 39.62 16.71
N ILE A 191 -3.63 39.77 17.24
CA ILE A 191 -4.80 38.97 16.80
C ILE A 191 -5.08 39.22 15.31
N VAL A 192 -5.14 40.49 14.88
CA VAL A 192 -5.35 40.83 13.46
C VAL A 192 -4.23 40.27 12.59
N ALA A 193 -2.99 40.42 13.01
CA ALA A 193 -1.84 39.87 12.28
C ALA A 193 -1.92 38.34 12.16
N ALA A 194 -2.24 37.64 13.25
CA ALA A 194 -2.41 36.19 13.26
C ALA A 194 -3.50 35.71 12.31
N LEU A 195 -4.66 36.36 12.31
CA LEU A 195 -5.77 36.06 11.39
C LEU A 195 -5.41 36.30 9.91
N VAL A 196 -4.66 37.40 9.63
CA VAL A 196 -4.18 37.69 8.28
C VAL A 196 -3.17 36.62 7.84
N ILE A 197 -2.19 36.29 8.66
CA ILE A 197 -1.19 35.25 8.37
C ILE A 197 -1.87 33.91 8.14
N ALA A 198 -2.79 33.50 9.02
CA ALA A 198 -3.54 32.27 8.88
C ALA A 198 -4.36 32.21 7.58
N SER A 199 -4.98 33.34 7.21
CA SER A 199 -5.75 33.46 5.96
C SER A 199 -4.87 33.36 4.72
N LEU A 200 -3.69 33.98 4.74
CA LEU A 200 -2.70 33.90 3.65
C LEU A 200 -2.14 32.50 3.52
N LEU A 201 -1.78 31.88 4.63
CA LEU A 201 -1.27 30.51 4.66
C LEU A 201 -2.30 29.50 4.18
N SER A 202 -3.56 29.64 4.61
CA SER A 202 -4.68 28.81 4.13
C SER A 202 -4.92 28.97 2.63
N LYS A 203 -4.80 30.18 2.07
CA LYS A 203 -4.93 30.42 0.62
C LYS A 203 -3.75 29.85 -0.13
N TRP A 204 -2.53 30.01 0.36
CA TRP A 204 -1.34 29.46 -0.24
C TRP A 204 -1.43 27.93 -0.30
N LEU A 205 -1.85 27.27 0.79
CA LEU A 205 -2.13 25.83 0.81
C LEU A 205 -3.21 25.43 -0.19
N ALA A 206 -4.33 26.15 -0.24
CA ALA A 206 -5.37 25.88 -1.22
C ALA A 206 -4.88 26.01 -2.67
N SER A 207 -4.01 27.00 -2.95
CA SER A 207 -3.41 27.15 -4.28
C SER A 207 -2.48 26.01 -4.67
N MET A 208 -1.78 25.42 -3.68
CA MET A 208 -0.95 24.24 -3.87
C MET A 208 -1.79 23.01 -4.22
N VAL A 209 -2.94 22.85 -3.54
CA VAL A 209 -3.89 21.76 -3.83
C VAL A 209 -4.45 21.86 -5.25
N ILE A 210 -4.89 23.07 -5.65
CA ILE A 210 -5.48 23.30 -6.99
C ILE A 210 -4.46 23.08 -8.11
N LYS A 211 -3.21 23.52 -7.91
CA LYS A 211 -2.14 23.31 -8.90
C LYS A 211 -1.74 21.85 -9.04
N GLY A 212 -1.91 21.07 -7.97
CA GLY A 212 -1.43 19.70 -7.90
C GLY A 212 0.11 19.60 -7.91
N ILE A 213 0.60 18.41 -7.72
CA ILE A 213 2.02 18.07 -7.91
C ILE A 213 2.11 17.46 -9.30
N SER A 214 2.72 18.18 -10.24
CA SER A 214 3.00 17.66 -11.58
C SER A 214 4.34 16.96 -11.58
N LEU A 215 4.35 15.69 -11.93
CA LEU A 215 5.58 14.91 -12.08
C LEU A 215 6.17 15.09 -13.50
N PRO A 216 7.50 14.91 -13.66
CA PRO A 216 8.13 14.87 -14.99
C PRO A 216 7.47 13.81 -15.88
N GLN A 217 7.34 14.10 -17.17
CA GLN A 217 6.66 13.22 -18.13
C GLN A 217 7.22 11.79 -18.16
N ASP A 218 8.54 11.63 -18.00
CA ASP A 218 9.18 10.30 -17.93
C ASP A 218 8.67 9.45 -16.77
N ILE A 219 8.34 10.07 -15.63
CA ILE A 219 7.82 9.37 -14.45
C ILE A 219 6.34 9.07 -14.64
N THR A 220 5.57 10.02 -15.16
CA THR A 220 4.13 9.84 -15.38
C THR A 220 3.84 8.76 -16.43
N GLN A 221 4.67 8.65 -17.48
CA GLN A 221 4.54 7.57 -18.46
C GLN A 221 4.82 6.20 -17.84
N ARG A 222 5.84 6.10 -16.97
CA ARG A 222 6.19 4.83 -16.30
C ARG A 222 5.21 4.44 -15.19
N LEU A 223 4.65 5.43 -14.50
CA LEU A 223 3.80 5.27 -13.31
C LEU A 223 2.55 6.15 -13.44
N PRO A 224 1.59 5.79 -14.31
CA PRO A 224 0.44 6.64 -14.63
C PRO A 224 -0.48 6.91 -13.42
N LEU A 225 -0.52 6.01 -12.44
CA LEU A 225 -1.35 6.16 -11.24
C LEU A 225 -0.64 6.84 -10.07
N LEU A 226 0.66 7.15 -10.18
CA LEU A 226 1.43 7.78 -9.10
C LEU A 226 0.97 9.21 -8.84
N GLU A 227 0.86 10.01 -9.88
CA GLU A 227 0.46 11.42 -9.79
C GLU A 227 -0.95 11.60 -9.21
N PRO A 228 -2.01 10.89 -9.67
CA PRO A 228 -3.33 10.94 -9.05
C PRO A 228 -3.34 10.53 -7.57
N ARG A 229 -2.57 9.52 -7.19
CA ARG A 229 -2.49 9.05 -5.79
C ARG A 229 -1.83 10.07 -4.88
N ILE A 230 -0.70 10.64 -5.31
CA ILE A 230 -0.02 11.70 -4.54
C ILE A 230 -0.94 12.92 -4.40
N ASN A 231 -1.63 13.32 -5.46
CA ASN A 231 -2.53 14.46 -5.45
C ASN A 231 -3.77 14.21 -4.58
N SER A 232 -4.34 13.02 -4.59
CA SER A 232 -5.45 12.63 -3.71
C SER A 232 -5.04 12.68 -2.23
N PHE A 233 -3.87 12.13 -1.89
CA PHE A 233 -3.33 12.22 -0.53
C PHE A 233 -2.99 13.66 -0.15
N ALA A 234 -2.34 14.42 -1.03
CA ALA A 234 -2.02 15.82 -0.81
C ALA A 234 -3.27 16.66 -0.54
N HIS A 235 -4.36 16.41 -1.28
CA HIS A 235 -5.65 17.08 -1.04
C HIS A 235 -6.15 16.86 0.40
N SER A 236 -6.19 15.62 0.86
CA SER A 236 -6.62 15.29 2.22
C SER A 236 -5.66 15.83 3.28
N ALA A 237 -4.35 15.72 3.06
CA ALA A 237 -3.32 16.22 3.97
C ALA A 237 -3.36 17.75 4.11
N PHE A 238 -3.49 18.48 3.01
CA PHE A 238 -3.62 19.94 3.04
C PHE A 238 -4.96 20.40 3.65
N GLY A 239 -6.04 19.62 3.45
CA GLY A 239 -7.30 19.83 4.17
C GLY A 239 -7.13 19.75 5.68
N ALA A 240 -6.50 18.68 6.17
CA ALA A 240 -6.19 18.51 7.58
C ALA A 240 -5.27 19.61 8.12
N LEU A 241 -4.22 19.97 7.37
CA LEU A 241 -3.30 21.05 7.74
C LEU A 241 -4.00 22.40 7.86
N ARG A 242 -4.97 22.68 6.99
CA ARG A 242 -5.80 23.90 7.08
C ARG A 242 -6.61 23.96 8.39
N TRP A 243 -7.20 22.85 8.80
CA TRP A 243 -7.90 22.76 10.09
C TRP A 243 -6.94 22.91 11.27
N THR A 244 -5.73 22.35 11.18
CA THR A 244 -4.69 22.51 12.20
C THR A 244 -4.25 23.98 12.33
N ILE A 245 -4.04 24.68 11.21
CA ILE A 245 -3.71 26.12 11.22
C ILE A 245 -4.83 26.92 11.86
N MET A 246 -6.09 26.61 11.54
CA MET A 246 -7.25 27.30 12.10
C MET A 246 -7.37 27.06 13.62
N GLY A 247 -7.17 25.82 14.08
CA GLY A 247 -7.11 25.46 15.49
C GLY A 247 -5.99 26.17 16.23
N PHE A 248 -4.78 26.15 15.68
CA PHE A 248 -3.62 26.84 16.27
C PHE A 248 -3.83 28.35 16.34
N THR A 249 -4.42 28.95 15.31
CA THR A 249 -4.75 30.38 15.31
C THR A 249 -5.77 30.71 16.39
N LEU A 250 -6.78 29.85 16.60
CA LEU A 250 -7.74 30.02 17.68
C LEU A 250 -7.05 29.96 19.05
N PHE A 251 -6.20 28.96 19.29
CA PHE A 251 -5.43 28.86 20.54
C PHE A 251 -4.54 30.07 20.78
N PHE A 252 -3.88 30.56 19.74
CA PHE A 252 -3.03 31.75 19.81
C PHE A 252 -3.84 33.03 20.13
N VAL A 253 -5.06 33.15 19.59
CA VAL A 253 -5.98 34.25 19.93
C VAL A 253 -6.41 34.16 21.39
N LEU A 254 -6.73 32.98 21.89
CA LEU A 254 -7.10 32.76 23.30
C LEU A 254 -5.95 33.07 24.26
N ASP A 255 -4.72 32.78 23.88
CA ASP A 255 -3.50 33.15 24.59
C ASP A 255 -3.33 34.67 24.71
N ILE A 256 -3.49 35.39 23.59
CA ILE A 256 -3.39 36.88 23.60
C ILE A 256 -4.47 37.52 24.48
N VAL A 257 -5.67 36.92 24.49
CA VAL A 257 -6.78 37.39 25.35
C VAL A 257 -6.53 37.06 26.83
N GLY A 258 -5.57 36.17 27.16
CA GLY A 258 -5.24 35.75 28.50
C GLY A 258 -6.17 34.71 29.10
N LEU A 259 -6.97 34.02 28.23
CA LEU A 259 -7.83 32.91 28.64
C LEU A 259 -7.06 31.60 28.79
N ILE A 260 -5.96 31.45 28.05
CA ILE A 260 -5.09 30.29 28.07
C ILE A 260 -3.64 30.82 28.01
N ASP A 261 -2.72 30.19 28.71
CA ASP A 261 -1.29 30.41 28.51
C ASP A 261 -0.77 29.28 27.63
N LEU A 262 -0.67 29.54 26.31
CA LEU A 262 -0.24 28.57 25.32
C LEU A 262 1.18 28.05 25.61
N ARG A 263 2.06 28.93 26.08
CA ARG A 263 3.44 28.57 26.39
C ARG A 263 3.51 27.64 27.60
N ALA A 264 2.84 27.99 28.69
CA ALA A 264 2.77 27.16 29.89
C ALA A 264 2.08 25.80 29.58
N TRP A 265 1.07 25.82 28.71
CA TRP A 265 0.43 24.59 28.27
C TRP A 265 1.37 23.70 27.46
N LEU A 266 2.10 24.25 26.48
CA LEU A 266 3.06 23.49 25.67
C LEU A 266 4.24 22.96 26.52
N GLU A 267 4.67 23.70 27.54
CA GLU A 267 5.73 23.28 28.46
C GLU A 267 5.21 22.30 29.54
N SER A 268 3.89 22.14 29.68
CA SER A 268 3.30 21.19 30.63
C SER A 268 3.53 19.74 30.19
N GLN A 269 3.51 18.81 31.14
CA GLN A 269 3.65 17.37 30.86
C GLN A 269 2.60 16.87 29.84
N VAL A 270 1.35 17.36 29.93
CA VAL A 270 0.27 17.02 29.01
C VAL A 270 0.54 17.58 27.61
N GLY A 271 0.94 18.86 27.51
CA GLY A 271 1.26 19.50 26.25
C GLY A 271 2.43 18.82 25.53
N LEU A 272 3.50 18.50 26.24
CA LEU A 272 4.65 17.79 25.69
C LEU A 272 4.27 16.38 25.23
N SER A 273 3.53 15.61 26.03
CA SER A 273 3.11 14.26 25.65
C SER A 273 2.18 14.27 24.44
N LEU A 274 1.18 15.14 24.39
CA LEU A 274 0.29 15.26 23.24
C LEU A 274 1.03 15.68 21.97
N THR A 275 1.95 16.65 22.10
CA THR A 275 2.74 17.10 20.94
C THR A 275 3.64 15.98 20.40
N SER A 276 4.31 15.24 21.30
CA SER A 276 5.14 14.09 20.89
C SER A 276 4.29 13.00 20.23
N THR A 277 3.16 12.63 20.83
CA THR A 277 2.24 11.63 20.27
C THR A 277 1.75 12.04 18.87
N ILE A 278 1.34 13.30 18.69
CA ILE A 278 0.90 13.79 17.36
C ILE A 278 2.03 13.69 16.33
N ILE A 279 3.26 14.11 16.70
CA ILE A 279 4.41 14.04 15.78
C ILE A 279 4.71 12.57 15.42
N THR A 280 4.71 11.67 16.39
CA THR A 280 4.95 10.24 16.17
C THR A 280 3.84 9.63 15.28
N LEU A 281 2.57 9.94 15.54
CA LEU A 281 1.44 9.50 14.72
C LEU A 281 1.57 9.96 13.26
N LEU A 282 1.91 11.23 13.05
CA LEU A 282 2.16 11.75 11.70
C LEU A 282 3.34 11.05 11.03
N GLY A 283 4.40 10.75 11.80
CA GLY A 283 5.53 9.96 11.31
C GLY A 283 5.14 8.54 10.90
N ILE A 284 4.36 7.85 11.72
CA ILE A 284 3.84 6.50 11.42
C ILE A 284 2.99 6.51 10.13
N LEU A 285 2.04 7.46 10.03
CA LEU A 285 1.18 7.60 8.86
C LEU A 285 1.99 7.93 7.60
N PHE A 286 2.99 8.80 7.70
CA PHE A 286 3.86 9.15 6.58
C PHE A 286 4.67 7.95 6.09
N VAL A 287 5.29 7.20 7.01
CA VAL A 287 6.07 5.99 6.68
C VAL A 287 5.16 4.92 6.06
N ALA A 288 4.00 4.69 6.66
CA ALA A 288 3.02 3.74 6.12
C ALA A 288 2.56 4.13 4.71
N PHE A 289 2.27 5.41 4.49
CA PHE A 289 1.90 5.92 3.17
C PHE A 289 3.04 5.76 2.15
N ALA A 290 4.28 6.06 2.54
CA ALA A 290 5.45 5.91 1.67
C ALA A 290 5.66 4.44 1.26
N ILE A 291 5.53 3.49 2.21
CA ILE A 291 5.62 2.06 1.93
C ILE A 291 4.48 1.62 0.99
N TRP A 292 3.24 2.03 1.29
CA TRP A 292 2.08 1.71 0.45
C TRP A 292 2.25 2.25 -0.97
N LEU A 293 2.72 3.50 -1.10
CA LEU A 293 2.96 4.14 -2.39
C LEU A 293 4.06 3.40 -3.16
N ALA A 294 5.15 3.00 -2.49
CA ALA A 294 6.24 2.26 -3.12
C ALA A 294 5.78 0.90 -3.65
N ILE A 295 5.03 0.12 -2.83
CA ILE A 295 4.51 -1.20 -3.23
C ILE A 295 3.54 -1.06 -4.41
N THR A 296 2.56 -0.16 -4.29
CA THR A 296 1.54 0.01 -5.34
C THR A 296 2.13 0.56 -6.64
N SER A 297 3.09 1.49 -6.56
CA SER A 297 3.77 2.03 -7.74
C SER A 297 4.66 0.98 -8.42
N TRP A 298 5.35 0.14 -7.63
CA TRP A 298 6.12 -0.98 -8.19
C TRP A 298 5.22 -1.97 -8.94
N ILE A 299 4.05 -2.30 -8.39
CA ILE A 299 3.08 -3.18 -9.05
C ILE A 299 2.53 -2.54 -10.33
N ASP A 300 2.17 -1.26 -10.28
CA ASP A 300 1.66 -0.55 -11.45
C ASP A 300 2.71 -0.46 -12.56
N TYR A 301 3.99 -0.27 -12.20
CA TYR A 301 5.10 -0.32 -13.17
C TYR A 301 5.20 -1.70 -13.86
N ARG A 302 5.05 -2.79 -13.08
CA ARG A 302 5.11 -4.17 -13.62
C ARG A 302 3.89 -4.52 -14.47
N LEU A 303 2.75 -3.90 -14.21
CA LEU A 303 1.50 -4.12 -14.95
C LEU A 303 1.29 -3.14 -16.11
N ASN A 304 2.18 -2.16 -16.28
CA ASN A 304 2.06 -1.18 -17.36
C ASN A 304 2.45 -1.82 -18.71
N PRO A 305 1.50 -1.95 -19.66
CA PRO A 305 1.76 -2.58 -20.96
C PRO A 305 2.69 -1.77 -21.87
N ASP A 306 2.86 -0.46 -21.60
CA ASP A 306 3.68 0.45 -22.39
C ASP A 306 5.19 0.31 -22.08
N PHE A 307 5.54 -0.35 -20.96
CA PHE A 307 6.92 -0.53 -20.52
C PHE A 307 7.21 -1.99 -20.17
N GLY A 308 7.89 -2.70 -21.07
CA GLY A 308 8.29 -4.10 -20.89
C GLY A 308 7.43 -5.09 -21.64
N GLU A 309 7.41 -6.35 -21.19
CA GLU A 309 6.56 -7.38 -21.76
C GLU A 309 5.11 -7.18 -21.29
N VAL A 310 4.16 -7.39 -22.20
CA VAL A 310 2.72 -7.31 -21.88
C VAL A 310 2.40 -8.31 -20.77
N PRO A 311 1.86 -7.85 -19.63
CA PRO A 311 1.61 -8.73 -18.50
C PRO A 311 0.60 -9.81 -18.83
N THR A 312 0.90 -11.04 -18.45
CA THR A 312 -0.04 -12.15 -18.62
C THR A 312 -1.22 -12.01 -17.66
N ALA A 313 -2.38 -12.58 -18.00
CA ALA A 313 -3.55 -12.61 -17.12
C ALA A 313 -3.22 -13.20 -15.73
N ARG A 314 -2.30 -14.16 -15.67
CA ARG A 314 -1.82 -14.77 -14.44
C ARG A 314 -1.02 -13.76 -13.58
N GLU A 315 -0.11 -13.02 -14.18
CA GLU A 315 0.70 -11.99 -13.49
C GLU A 315 -0.20 -10.88 -12.95
N THR A 316 -1.15 -10.41 -13.76
CA THR A 316 -2.13 -9.40 -13.34
C THR A 316 -2.91 -9.84 -12.11
N THR A 317 -3.41 -11.09 -12.12
CA THR A 317 -4.16 -11.63 -10.98
C THR A 317 -3.27 -11.73 -9.73
N LEU A 318 -2.07 -12.30 -9.85
CA LEU A 318 -1.15 -12.50 -8.72
C LEU A 318 -0.69 -11.16 -8.11
N LEU A 319 -0.31 -10.19 -8.94
CA LEU A 319 0.13 -8.88 -8.47
C LEU A 319 -1.02 -8.08 -7.84
N THR A 320 -2.25 -8.23 -8.36
CA THR A 320 -3.44 -7.61 -7.77
C THR A 320 -3.76 -8.22 -6.40
N LEU A 321 -3.72 -9.54 -6.26
CA LEU A 321 -3.88 -10.22 -4.97
C LEU A 321 -2.80 -9.79 -3.98
N PHE A 322 -1.54 -9.73 -4.41
CA PHE A 322 -0.43 -9.26 -3.57
C PHE A 322 -0.64 -7.81 -3.11
N ARG A 323 -1.06 -6.91 -4.02
CA ARG A 323 -1.40 -5.51 -3.68
C ARG A 323 -2.46 -5.43 -2.59
N ASN A 324 -3.53 -6.20 -2.74
CA ASN A 324 -4.63 -6.19 -1.77
C ASN A 324 -4.18 -6.74 -0.41
N ALA A 325 -3.46 -7.86 -0.40
CA ALA A 325 -2.93 -8.45 0.83
C ALA A 325 -1.93 -7.51 1.54
N ALA A 326 -0.99 -6.91 0.80
CA ALA A 326 -0.03 -5.96 1.33
C ALA A 326 -0.72 -4.70 1.89
N THR A 327 -1.75 -4.17 1.19
CA THR A 327 -2.51 -3.00 1.64
C THR A 327 -3.26 -3.30 2.94
N ILE A 328 -3.94 -4.46 3.04
CA ILE A 328 -4.66 -4.86 4.25
C ILE A 328 -3.69 -5.04 5.42
N THR A 329 -2.58 -5.74 5.19
CA THR A 329 -1.56 -5.97 6.23
C THR A 329 -0.97 -4.65 6.71
N LEU A 330 -0.61 -3.75 5.80
CA LEU A 330 -0.07 -2.44 6.14
C LEU A 330 -1.08 -1.59 6.90
N LEU A 331 -2.36 -1.62 6.51
CA LEU A 331 -3.43 -0.91 7.21
C LEU A 331 -3.57 -1.40 8.65
N ILE A 332 -3.60 -2.73 8.86
CA ILE A 332 -3.71 -3.33 10.20
C ILE A 332 -2.50 -2.94 11.06
N LEU A 333 -1.28 -3.06 10.54
CA LEU A 333 -0.06 -2.70 11.26
C LEU A 333 -0.03 -1.21 11.61
N THR A 334 -0.39 -0.34 10.66
CA THR A 334 -0.46 1.11 10.88
C THR A 334 -1.46 1.44 11.99
N LEU A 335 -2.66 0.83 11.93
CA LEU A 335 -3.68 1.02 12.96
C LEU A 335 -3.16 0.57 14.35
N MET A 336 -2.50 -0.59 14.42
CA MET A 336 -1.95 -1.09 15.68
C MET A 336 -0.87 -0.15 16.24
N PHE A 337 0.05 0.34 15.42
CA PHE A 337 1.06 1.30 15.86
C PHE A 337 0.44 2.62 16.33
N CYS A 338 -0.57 3.13 15.60
CA CYS A 338 -1.30 4.32 16.02
C CYS A 338 -1.99 4.13 17.38
N LEU A 339 -2.68 3.01 17.58
CA LEU A 339 -3.34 2.69 18.86
C LEU A 339 -2.33 2.56 20.00
N SER A 340 -1.18 1.94 19.75
CA SER A 340 -0.10 1.83 20.72
C SER A 340 0.44 3.19 21.16
N GLU A 341 0.66 4.10 20.20
CA GLU A 341 1.16 5.46 20.49
C GLU A 341 0.12 6.30 21.25
N MET A 342 -1.15 6.03 21.04
CA MET A 342 -2.24 6.63 21.82
C MET A 342 -2.36 6.06 23.25
N GLY A 343 -1.48 5.13 23.64
CA GLY A 343 -1.45 4.51 24.98
C GLY A 343 -2.41 3.34 25.16
N LEU A 344 -3.04 2.85 24.10
CA LEU A 344 -3.90 1.67 24.16
C LEU A 344 -3.04 0.40 24.21
N ASN A 345 -3.41 -0.53 25.07
CA ASN A 345 -2.72 -1.82 25.16
C ASN A 345 -3.03 -2.69 23.94
N ILE A 346 -2.07 -2.81 23.04
CA ILE A 346 -2.19 -3.63 21.82
C ILE A 346 -1.90 -5.12 22.06
N GLY A 347 -1.56 -5.54 23.28
CA GLY A 347 -1.26 -6.94 23.61
C GLY A 347 -2.34 -7.94 23.15
N PRO A 348 -3.64 -7.71 23.43
CA PRO A 348 -4.71 -8.57 22.92
C PRO A 348 -4.82 -8.62 21.40
N LEU A 349 -4.56 -7.49 20.71
CA LEU A 349 -4.57 -7.44 19.24
C LEU A 349 -3.39 -8.21 18.66
N LEU A 350 -2.19 -8.08 19.25
CA LEU A 350 -1.00 -8.86 18.87
C LEU A 350 -1.22 -10.35 19.08
N ALA A 351 -1.83 -10.75 20.21
CA ALA A 351 -2.16 -12.15 20.47
C ALA A 351 -3.12 -12.70 19.42
N SER A 352 -4.19 -11.97 19.09
CA SER A 352 -5.15 -12.34 18.06
C SER A 352 -4.52 -12.42 16.66
N ALA A 353 -3.68 -11.44 16.30
CA ALA A 353 -2.92 -11.45 15.05
C ALA A 353 -1.93 -12.63 15.00
N GLY A 354 -1.33 -13.00 16.14
CA GLY A 354 -0.47 -14.17 16.27
C GLY A 354 -1.21 -15.48 15.99
N VAL A 355 -2.42 -15.65 16.53
CA VAL A 355 -3.28 -16.83 16.26
C VAL A 355 -3.66 -16.88 14.77
N LEU A 356 -4.05 -15.77 14.17
CA LEU A 356 -4.31 -15.68 12.72
C LEU A 356 -3.06 -16.02 11.90
N GLY A 357 -1.89 -15.51 12.31
CA GLY A 357 -0.60 -15.81 11.67
C GLY A 357 -0.28 -17.30 11.71
N LEU A 358 -0.52 -17.97 12.85
CA LEU A 358 -0.36 -19.42 12.97
C LEU A 358 -1.34 -20.19 12.06
N ALA A 359 -2.60 -19.77 11.99
CA ALA A 359 -3.59 -20.40 11.10
C ALA A 359 -3.19 -20.28 9.62
N ILE A 360 -2.73 -19.10 9.20
CA ILE A 360 -2.20 -18.87 7.84
C ILE A 360 -0.94 -19.70 7.61
N GLY A 361 -0.03 -19.75 8.61
CA GLY A 361 1.20 -20.54 8.58
C GLY A 361 0.94 -22.04 8.39
N PHE A 362 0.00 -22.61 9.14
CA PHE A 362 -0.42 -24.01 8.96
C PHE A 362 -1.04 -24.25 7.57
N GLY A 363 -1.85 -23.29 7.08
CA GLY A 363 -2.40 -23.36 5.72
C GLY A 363 -1.33 -23.32 4.63
N ALA A 364 -0.25 -22.58 4.83
CA ALA A 364 0.86 -22.44 3.89
C ALA A 364 2.00 -23.46 4.08
N GLN A 365 1.97 -24.28 5.11
CA GLN A 365 3.06 -25.19 5.50
C GLN A 365 3.56 -26.07 4.34
N LYS A 366 2.63 -26.73 3.61
CA LYS A 366 3.00 -27.57 2.47
C LYS A 366 3.68 -26.79 1.36
N MET A 367 3.23 -25.57 1.10
CA MET A 367 3.85 -24.71 0.07
C MET A 367 5.28 -24.32 0.45
N VAL A 368 5.51 -24.01 1.71
CA VAL A 368 6.86 -23.71 2.22
C VAL A 368 7.76 -24.95 2.13
N GLN A 369 7.23 -26.12 2.50
CA GLN A 369 7.93 -27.40 2.38
C GLN A 369 8.28 -27.67 0.91
N ASP A 370 7.34 -27.51 -0.05
CA ASP A 370 7.59 -27.68 -1.47
C ASP A 370 8.78 -26.85 -1.94
N ILE A 371 8.81 -25.57 -1.55
CA ILE A 371 9.86 -24.64 -1.97
C ILE A 371 11.21 -25.05 -1.39
N ILE A 372 11.27 -25.33 -0.09
CA ILE A 372 12.52 -25.72 0.59
C ILE A 372 13.05 -27.02 0.00
N THR A 373 12.22 -28.05 -0.12
CA THR A 373 12.62 -29.34 -0.70
C THR A 373 13.06 -29.18 -2.16
N GLY A 374 12.32 -28.37 -2.94
CA GLY A 374 12.68 -28.10 -4.35
C GLY A 374 14.01 -27.39 -4.50
N ILE A 375 14.35 -26.46 -3.63
CA ILE A 375 15.67 -25.81 -3.59
C ILE A 375 16.77 -26.83 -3.33
N PHE A 376 16.60 -27.71 -2.33
CA PHE A 376 17.59 -28.76 -2.03
C PHE A 376 17.74 -29.76 -3.17
N ILE A 377 16.65 -30.22 -3.79
CA ILE A 377 16.70 -31.13 -4.95
C ILE A 377 17.51 -30.52 -6.09
N GLN A 378 17.33 -29.22 -6.36
CA GLN A 378 18.08 -28.52 -7.40
C GLN A 378 19.53 -28.27 -6.99
N PHE A 379 19.78 -27.90 -5.75
CA PHE A 379 21.12 -27.65 -5.24
C PHE A 379 21.97 -28.91 -5.22
N GLU A 380 21.41 -30.06 -4.83
CA GLU A 380 22.07 -31.38 -4.81
C GLU A 380 22.10 -32.03 -6.19
N ASN A 381 21.50 -31.43 -7.20
CA ASN A 381 21.37 -31.98 -8.53
C ASN A 381 20.78 -33.41 -8.54
N ALA A 382 19.81 -33.66 -7.66
CA ALA A 382 19.22 -34.97 -7.46
C ALA A 382 18.29 -35.41 -8.61
N ILE A 383 17.63 -34.45 -9.27
CA ILE A 383 16.71 -34.66 -10.39
C ILE A 383 16.99 -33.62 -11.48
N ASN A 384 17.11 -34.09 -12.73
CA ASN A 384 17.27 -33.25 -13.91
C ASN A 384 16.13 -33.47 -14.92
N VAL A 385 15.88 -32.46 -15.76
CA VAL A 385 14.98 -32.63 -16.91
C VAL A 385 15.58 -33.68 -17.86
N GLY A 386 14.78 -34.65 -18.25
CA GLY A 386 15.19 -35.80 -19.09
C GLY A 386 15.54 -37.05 -18.29
N ASP A 387 15.71 -36.97 -16.97
CA ASP A 387 15.93 -38.16 -16.12
C ASP A 387 14.65 -39.03 -16.11
N ILE A 388 14.86 -40.33 -15.99
CA ILE A 388 13.84 -41.31 -15.67
C ILE A 388 13.88 -41.55 -14.17
N ILE A 389 12.81 -41.17 -13.48
CA ILE A 389 12.71 -41.26 -12.02
C ILE A 389 11.44 -41.96 -11.57
N THR A 390 11.47 -42.48 -10.36
CA THR A 390 10.27 -42.88 -9.62
C THR A 390 10.12 -41.99 -8.40
N VAL A 391 8.98 -41.34 -8.30
CA VAL A 391 8.60 -40.43 -7.21
C VAL A 391 7.15 -40.67 -6.83
N GLY A 392 6.90 -40.87 -5.54
CA GLY A 392 5.55 -41.10 -5.03
C GLY A 392 4.85 -42.32 -5.67
N GLY A 393 5.63 -43.36 -6.06
CA GLY A 393 5.13 -44.57 -6.73
C GLY A 393 4.88 -44.41 -8.23
N ILE A 394 5.13 -43.22 -8.80
CA ILE A 394 4.95 -42.96 -10.24
C ILE A 394 6.32 -42.92 -10.90
N SER A 395 6.50 -43.75 -11.94
CA SER A 395 7.73 -43.80 -12.75
C SER A 395 7.51 -43.07 -14.09
N GLY A 396 8.45 -42.21 -14.47
CA GLY A 396 8.36 -41.50 -15.75
C GLY A 396 9.56 -40.65 -16.07
N GLY A 397 9.58 -40.09 -17.25
CA GLY A 397 10.56 -39.11 -17.69
C GLY A 397 10.24 -37.71 -17.14
N VAL A 398 11.23 -37.02 -16.61
CA VAL A 398 11.09 -35.64 -16.13
C VAL A 398 10.98 -34.69 -17.31
N GLU A 399 9.83 -34.05 -17.48
CA GLU A 399 9.63 -33.03 -18.52
C GLU A 399 9.93 -31.63 -18.03
N LYS A 400 9.58 -31.35 -16.77
CA LYS A 400 9.76 -30.02 -16.18
C LYS A 400 10.05 -30.10 -14.69
N LEU A 401 10.99 -29.27 -14.25
CA LEU A 401 11.28 -29.02 -12.86
C LEU A 401 10.88 -27.59 -12.52
N SER A 402 10.01 -27.42 -11.53
CA SER A 402 9.63 -26.11 -11.02
C SER A 402 10.20 -25.92 -9.61
N VAL A 403 10.04 -24.72 -9.02
CA VAL A 403 10.49 -24.44 -7.64
C VAL A 403 9.78 -25.35 -6.60
N ARG A 404 8.53 -25.76 -6.87
CA ARG A 404 7.69 -26.47 -5.91
C ARG A 404 7.22 -27.87 -6.34
N SER A 405 7.51 -28.28 -7.57
CA SER A 405 7.01 -29.55 -8.11
C SER A 405 7.89 -30.08 -9.23
N VAL A 406 7.88 -31.37 -9.42
CA VAL A 406 8.39 -32.06 -10.60
C VAL A 406 7.24 -32.52 -11.48
N SER A 407 7.40 -32.39 -12.79
CA SER A 407 6.42 -32.89 -13.77
C SER A 407 7.02 -34.08 -14.50
N LEU A 408 6.33 -35.21 -14.45
CA LEU A 408 6.71 -36.48 -15.07
C LEU A 408 5.72 -36.87 -16.14
N ARG A 409 6.21 -37.55 -17.19
CA ARG A 409 5.36 -38.29 -18.13
C ARG A 409 5.66 -39.77 -18.01
N ASP A 410 4.61 -40.54 -17.72
CA ASP A 410 4.73 -42.00 -17.62
C ASP A 410 4.77 -42.68 -19.01
N VAL A 411 4.93 -44.00 -19.00
CA VAL A 411 4.96 -44.82 -20.23
C VAL A 411 3.64 -44.78 -21.01
N ASN A 412 2.51 -44.46 -20.37
CA ASN A 412 1.19 -44.35 -21.00
C ASN A 412 0.95 -42.95 -21.57
N GLY A 413 1.91 -42.01 -21.39
CA GLY A 413 1.78 -40.62 -21.82
C GLY A 413 1.05 -39.70 -20.86
N VAL A 414 0.67 -40.18 -19.66
CA VAL A 414 0.00 -39.36 -18.66
C VAL A 414 0.99 -38.38 -18.04
N PHE A 415 0.57 -37.11 -17.98
CA PHE A 415 1.35 -36.04 -17.39
C PHE A 415 1.01 -35.88 -15.91
N HIS A 416 1.97 -36.13 -15.03
CA HIS A 416 1.85 -36.05 -13.59
C HIS A 416 2.55 -34.80 -13.06
N ILE A 417 1.90 -34.03 -12.19
CA ILE A 417 2.51 -32.92 -11.45
C ILE A 417 2.57 -33.33 -9.99
N ILE A 418 3.77 -33.53 -9.48
CA ILE A 418 4.03 -34.02 -8.13
C ILE A 418 4.65 -32.91 -7.30
N PRO A 419 3.94 -32.35 -6.29
CA PRO A 419 4.51 -31.37 -5.38
C PRO A 419 5.60 -32.01 -4.51
N PHE A 420 6.67 -31.29 -4.22
CA PHE A 420 7.78 -31.81 -3.46
C PHE A 420 7.43 -32.21 -2.01
N SER A 421 6.37 -31.61 -1.43
CA SER A 421 5.85 -32.02 -0.11
C SER A 421 5.28 -33.45 -0.05
N SER A 422 5.03 -34.06 -1.21
CA SER A 422 4.59 -35.47 -1.33
C SER A 422 5.72 -36.41 -1.78
N VAL A 423 6.96 -35.92 -1.80
CA VAL A 423 8.15 -36.69 -2.21
C VAL A 423 8.95 -37.06 -0.98
N ASP A 424 8.84 -38.31 -0.54
CA ASP A 424 9.66 -38.83 0.56
C ASP A 424 10.98 -39.44 0.04
N MET A 425 10.94 -40.08 -1.14
CA MET A 425 12.08 -40.74 -1.74
C MET A 425 12.08 -40.54 -3.26
N VAL A 426 13.25 -40.36 -3.83
CA VAL A 426 13.47 -40.29 -5.27
C VAL A 426 14.38 -41.44 -5.69
N SER A 427 13.90 -42.27 -6.61
CA SER A 427 14.76 -43.26 -7.29
C SER A 427 15.08 -42.73 -8.68
N ASN A 428 16.34 -42.38 -8.93
CA ASN A 428 16.82 -41.87 -10.21
C ASN A 428 17.51 -42.97 -10.99
N PHE A 429 16.95 -43.38 -12.13
CA PHE A 429 17.47 -44.42 -13.00
C PHE A 429 18.41 -43.88 -14.08
N SER A 430 18.67 -42.61 -14.11
CA SER A 430 19.47 -41.96 -15.15
C SER A 430 20.77 -41.35 -14.62
N ARG A 431 21.18 -41.70 -13.38
CA ARG A 431 22.39 -41.15 -12.79
C ARG A 431 23.57 -42.06 -13.01
N ASP A 432 24.64 -41.56 -13.61
CA ASP A 432 25.94 -42.21 -13.87
C ASP A 432 25.85 -43.44 -14.79
N PHE A 433 25.17 -44.48 -14.39
CA PHE A 433 24.92 -45.71 -15.17
C PHE A 433 23.60 -46.36 -14.74
N SER A 434 23.09 -47.27 -15.56
CA SER A 434 21.91 -48.07 -15.26
C SER A 434 22.18 -49.56 -15.52
N TYR A 435 21.43 -50.41 -14.86
CA TYR A 435 21.46 -51.85 -15.14
C TYR A 435 20.13 -52.32 -15.70
N TYR A 436 20.19 -53.17 -16.70
CA TYR A 436 19.11 -54.08 -17.01
C TYR A 436 19.37 -55.39 -16.28
N VAL A 437 18.50 -55.78 -15.36
CA VAL A 437 18.55 -57.08 -14.67
C VAL A 437 17.66 -58.02 -15.43
N CYS A 438 18.28 -59.15 -15.86
CA CYS A 438 17.59 -60.21 -16.56
C CYS A 438 17.47 -61.43 -15.65
N ASP A 439 16.22 -61.74 -15.26
CA ASP A 439 15.85 -62.95 -14.57
C ASP A 439 15.24 -63.92 -15.60
N MET A 440 15.98 -64.99 -15.95
CA MET A 440 15.57 -65.95 -16.95
C MET A 440 15.25 -67.30 -16.29
N GLY A 441 14.01 -67.77 -16.52
CA GLY A 441 13.58 -69.12 -16.04
C GLY A 441 13.90 -70.17 -17.06
N VAL A 442 14.63 -71.23 -16.67
CA VAL A 442 14.96 -72.37 -17.51
C VAL A 442 14.41 -73.65 -16.86
N ALA A 443 14.22 -74.72 -17.66
CA ALA A 443 13.72 -75.98 -17.12
C ALA A 443 14.71 -76.65 -16.13
N TYR A 444 14.20 -77.36 -15.14
CA TYR A 444 15.05 -78.03 -14.13
C TYR A 444 16.05 -79.05 -14.68
N ARG A 445 15.84 -79.52 -15.89
CA ARG A 445 16.74 -80.46 -16.59
C ARG A 445 17.94 -79.79 -17.30
N GLU A 446 17.92 -78.46 -17.43
CA GLU A 446 18.97 -77.72 -18.14
C GLU A 446 20.24 -77.60 -17.31
N ASP A 447 21.40 -77.71 -17.98
CA ASP A 447 22.67 -77.47 -17.35
C ASP A 447 22.90 -75.99 -17.21
N ILE A 448 23.14 -75.53 -16.01
CA ILE A 448 23.37 -74.11 -15.68
C ILE A 448 24.61 -73.54 -16.34
N ALA A 449 25.64 -74.39 -16.61
CA ALA A 449 26.83 -73.96 -17.32
C ALA A 449 26.52 -73.67 -18.80
N ASP A 450 25.68 -74.48 -19.43
CA ASP A 450 25.23 -74.25 -20.82
C ASP A 450 24.31 -73.03 -20.92
N VAL A 451 23.42 -72.85 -19.94
CA VAL A 451 22.56 -71.67 -19.86
C VAL A 451 23.44 -70.41 -19.71
N LYS A 452 24.45 -70.42 -18.84
CA LYS A 452 25.38 -69.29 -18.70
C LYS A 452 26.05 -68.97 -20.03
N GLN A 453 26.55 -69.97 -20.74
CA GLN A 453 27.22 -69.76 -22.01
C GLN A 453 26.25 -69.21 -23.06
N ALA A 454 25.02 -69.69 -23.12
CA ALA A 454 23.99 -69.17 -23.99
C ALA A 454 23.65 -67.70 -23.71
N MET A 455 23.60 -67.31 -22.42
CA MET A 455 23.36 -65.92 -22.04
C MET A 455 24.56 -65.02 -22.41
N LEU A 456 25.78 -65.53 -22.34
CA LEU A 456 27.00 -64.81 -22.78
C LEU A 456 26.98 -64.65 -24.33
N ASP A 457 26.59 -65.69 -25.09
CA ASP A 457 26.54 -65.61 -26.55
C ASP A 457 25.44 -64.62 -27.00
N ALA A 458 24.28 -64.62 -26.35
CA ALA A 458 23.22 -63.64 -26.60
C ALA A 458 23.70 -62.22 -26.29
N PHE A 459 24.51 -62.06 -25.23
CA PHE A 459 25.13 -60.77 -24.88
C PHE A 459 26.13 -60.32 -25.95
N GLU A 460 26.94 -61.22 -26.51
CA GLU A 460 27.84 -60.87 -27.62
C GLU A 460 27.09 -60.45 -28.90
N LEU A 461 25.91 -61.03 -29.16
CA LEU A 461 25.01 -60.56 -30.24
C LEU A 461 24.51 -59.16 -29.96
N LEU A 462 24.03 -58.90 -28.74
CA LEU A 462 23.64 -57.55 -28.29
C LEU A 462 24.79 -56.55 -28.44
N ARG A 463 26.02 -56.92 -28.06
CA ARG A 463 27.18 -56.03 -28.15
C ARG A 463 27.55 -55.68 -29.59
N LYS A 464 27.26 -56.57 -30.53
CA LYS A 464 27.42 -56.37 -31.99
C LYS A 464 26.24 -55.68 -32.64
N ASP A 465 25.14 -55.48 -31.92
CA ASP A 465 23.95 -54.82 -32.46
C ASP A 465 24.27 -53.36 -32.82
N PRO A 466 23.97 -52.92 -34.08
CA PRO A 466 24.38 -51.60 -34.56
C PRO A 466 23.63 -50.45 -33.88
N GLU A 467 22.44 -50.72 -33.36
CA GLU A 467 21.62 -49.69 -32.70
C GLU A 467 21.80 -49.66 -31.17
N GLN A 468 21.84 -50.83 -30.53
CA GLN A 468 21.79 -50.90 -29.08
C GLN A 468 23.15 -51.24 -28.44
N GLY A 469 24.07 -51.85 -29.18
CA GLY A 469 25.40 -52.23 -28.66
C GLY A 469 26.23 -51.05 -28.15
N ILE A 470 26.06 -49.86 -28.73
CA ILE A 470 26.74 -48.62 -28.34
C ILE A 470 26.34 -48.17 -26.93
N TYR A 471 25.20 -48.60 -26.41
CA TYR A 471 24.71 -48.26 -25.09
C TYR A 471 25.14 -49.23 -23.99
N VAL A 472 25.76 -50.35 -24.36
CA VAL A 472 26.34 -51.32 -23.42
C VAL A 472 27.70 -50.80 -22.93
N ARG A 473 27.89 -50.75 -21.61
CA ARG A 473 29.08 -50.16 -20.99
C ARG A 473 30.12 -51.16 -20.56
N ASP A 474 29.69 -52.35 -20.11
CA ASP A 474 30.57 -53.35 -19.47
C ASP A 474 30.22 -54.76 -19.95
N ALA A 475 31.00 -55.77 -19.54
CA ALA A 475 30.69 -57.18 -19.78
C ALA A 475 29.38 -57.58 -19.01
N LEU A 476 28.76 -58.66 -19.44
CA LEU A 476 27.64 -59.27 -18.74
C LEU A 476 28.09 -59.72 -17.34
N GLU A 477 27.45 -59.21 -16.32
CA GLU A 477 27.67 -59.67 -14.95
C GLU A 477 26.70 -60.84 -14.66
N TRP A 478 27.30 -62.02 -14.48
CA TRP A 478 26.59 -63.26 -14.14
C TRP A 478 26.49 -63.43 -12.63
N PHE A 479 25.26 -63.59 -12.10
CA PHE A 479 25.03 -63.83 -10.67
C PHE A 479 24.83 -65.31 -10.35
N GLY A 480 24.38 -66.11 -11.30
CA GLY A 480 24.06 -67.52 -11.09
C GLY A 480 22.59 -67.81 -10.88
N VAL A 481 22.31 -68.93 -10.18
CA VAL A 481 20.93 -69.28 -9.81
C VAL A 481 20.45 -68.34 -8.73
N GLU A 482 19.37 -67.62 -9.02
CA GLU A 482 18.71 -66.67 -8.12
C GLU A 482 17.62 -67.34 -7.28
N ALA A 483 16.81 -68.21 -7.89
CA ALA A 483 15.72 -68.90 -7.19
C ALA A 483 15.36 -70.22 -7.89
N PHE A 484 14.81 -71.12 -7.11
CA PHE A 484 14.11 -72.32 -7.58
C PHE A 484 12.60 -72.03 -7.51
N ALA A 485 11.99 -71.72 -8.66
CA ALA A 485 10.56 -71.44 -8.77
C ALA A 485 9.77 -72.71 -9.06
N ASP A 486 8.43 -72.63 -8.98
CA ASP A 486 7.52 -73.78 -9.05
C ASP A 486 7.73 -74.63 -10.35
N SER A 487 8.13 -74.00 -11.47
CA SER A 487 8.29 -74.71 -12.73
C SER A 487 9.64 -74.38 -13.43
N ALA A 488 10.49 -73.56 -12.84
CA ALA A 488 11.72 -73.08 -13.45
C ALA A 488 12.85 -72.89 -12.43
N VAL A 489 14.09 -73.05 -12.89
CA VAL A 489 15.29 -72.51 -12.23
C VAL A 489 15.51 -71.12 -12.77
N VAL A 490 15.41 -70.10 -11.91
CA VAL A 490 15.65 -68.72 -12.29
C VAL A 490 17.13 -68.38 -12.18
N VAL A 491 17.74 -67.96 -13.29
CA VAL A 491 19.11 -67.47 -13.33
C VAL A 491 19.11 -65.97 -13.55
N ARG A 492 20.03 -65.28 -12.87
CA ARG A 492 20.14 -63.82 -12.94
C ARG A 492 21.44 -63.40 -13.59
N ALA A 493 21.32 -62.47 -14.50
CA ALA A 493 22.46 -61.70 -15.02
C ALA A 493 22.04 -60.24 -15.17
N ARG A 494 22.99 -59.33 -15.26
CA ARG A 494 22.70 -57.92 -15.55
C ARG A 494 23.64 -57.34 -16.58
N VAL A 495 23.10 -56.41 -17.33
CA VAL A 495 23.80 -55.64 -18.36
C VAL A 495 23.93 -54.20 -17.90
N LYS A 496 25.16 -53.67 -17.80
CA LYS A 496 25.40 -52.27 -17.50
C LYS A 496 25.22 -51.41 -18.75
N THR A 497 24.43 -50.37 -18.65
CA THR A 497 24.06 -49.53 -19.79
C THR A 497 24.31 -48.05 -19.52
N VAL A 498 24.31 -47.25 -20.59
CA VAL A 498 24.17 -45.81 -20.51
C VAL A 498 22.85 -45.48 -19.81
N PRO A 499 22.81 -44.43 -18.94
CA PRO A 499 21.63 -44.01 -18.24
C PRO A 499 20.41 -43.84 -19.16
N GLY A 500 19.23 -44.31 -18.71
CA GLY A 500 17.96 -44.21 -19.43
C GLY A 500 17.81 -45.19 -20.63
N ARG A 501 18.80 -46.03 -20.93
CA ARG A 501 18.73 -47.00 -22.04
C ARG A 501 18.53 -48.46 -21.62
N GLN A 502 18.55 -48.74 -20.34
CA GLN A 502 18.43 -50.11 -19.78
C GLN A 502 17.19 -50.86 -20.26
N PHE A 503 16.06 -50.20 -20.42
CA PHE A 503 14.81 -50.85 -20.85
C PHE A 503 14.83 -51.24 -22.37
N MET A 504 15.42 -50.38 -23.19
CA MET A 504 15.54 -50.68 -24.62
C MET A 504 16.57 -51.77 -24.86
N VAL A 505 17.74 -51.63 -24.29
CA VAL A 505 18.82 -52.64 -24.32
C VAL A 505 18.32 -54.00 -23.82
N GLY A 506 17.56 -54.00 -22.72
CA GLY A 506 16.99 -55.20 -22.14
C GLY A 506 16.01 -55.91 -23.04
N ARG A 507 15.13 -55.18 -23.75
CA ARG A 507 14.16 -55.78 -24.72
C ARG A 507 14.91 -56.46 -25.87
N VAL A 508 15.95 -55.84 -26.42
CA VAL A 508 16.74 -56.40 -27.50
C VAL A 508 17.55 -57.61 -27.00
N TYR A 509 18.13 -57.51 -25.78
CA TYR A 509 18.82 -58.64 -25.16
C TYR A 509 17.89 -59.85 -24.97
N ASN A 510 16.67 -59.66 -24.50
CA ASN A 510 15.67 -60.72 -24.36
C ASN A 510 15.30 -61.35 -25.71
N GLY A 511 15.28 -60.57 -26.79
CA GLY A 511 15.09 -61.09 -28.14
C GLY A 511 16.23 -62.02 -28.57
N TYR A 512 17.49 -61.60 -28.36
CA TYR A 512 18.65 -62.46 -28.65
C TYR A 512 18.71 -63.67 -27.74
N LEU A 513 18.35 -63.55 -26.46
CA LEU A 513 18.26 -64.70 -25.52
C LEU A 513 17.28 -65.75 -26.06
N LYS A 514 16.10 -65.33 -26.52
CA LYS A 514 15.12 -66.25 -27.07
C LYS A 514 15.67 -66.99 -28.31
N THR A 515 16.36 -66.30 -29.21
CA THR A 515 16.97 -66.88 -30.39
C THR A 515 18.02 -67.90 -30.05
N VAL A 516 19.00 -67.55 -29.16
CA VAL A 516 20.10 -68.45 -28.77
C VAL A 516 19.60 -69.63 -27.97
N PHE A 517 18.59 -69.50 -27.11
CA PHE A 517 17.98 -70.61 -26.39
C PHE A 517 17.28 -71.60 -27.29
N ASP A 518 16.58 -71.10 -28.32
CA ASP A 518 15.93 -71.97 -29.35
C ASP A 518 17.00 -72.74 -30.15
N GLU A 519 18.07 -72.08 -30.59
CA GLU A 519 19.18 -72.70 -31.30
C GLU A 519 19.89 -73.78 -30.48
N ARG A 520 20.03 -73.60 -29.19
CA ARG A 520 20.68 -74.55 -28.28
C ARG A 520 19.72 -75.55 -27.64
N ASN A 521 18.43 -75.53 -27.97
CA ASN A 521 17.37 -76.35 -27.40
C ASN A 521 17.29 -76.22 -25.87
N ILE A 522 17.60 -75.00 -25.30
CA ILE A 522 17.40 -74.71 -23.87
C ILE A 522 15.93 -74.37 -23.69
N GLU A 523 15.26 -75.13 -22.84
CA GLU A 523 13.82 -75.00 -22.64
C GLU A 523 13.49 -73.87 -21.64
N ILE A 524 12.62 -72.95 -22.10
CA ILE A 524 11.91 -72.02 -21.22
C ILE A 524 10.62 -72.73 -20.82
N PRO A 525 10.50 -73.18 -19.56
CA PRO A 525 9.42 -74.11 -19.21
C PRO A 525 8.08 -73.42 -19.14
N PHE A 526 7.05 -74.14 -19.58
CA PHE A 526 5.66 -73.81 -19.29
C PHE A 526 5.36 -74.13 -17.83
N PRO A 527 4.28 -73.57 -17.21
CA PRO A 527 3.86 -73.99 -15.91
C PRO A 527 3.60 -75.50 -15.85
N HIS A 528 4.31 -76.19 -14.95
CA HIS A 528 4.14 -77.60 -14.74
C HIS A 528 3.36 -77.86 -13.47
N GLN A 529 2.49 -78.90 -13.54
CA GLN A 529 1.78 -79.39 -12.33
C GLN A 529 1.93 -80.91 -12.26
N THR A 530 2.33 -81.39 -11.11
CA THR A 530 2.33 -82.85 -10.84
C THR A 530 0.96 -83.17 -10.24
N ILE A 531 0.23 -84.01 -10.95
CA ILE A 531 -1.10 -84.47 -10.49
C ILE A 531 -0.94 -85.82 -9.83
N PHE A 532 -1.24 -85.91 -8.56
CA PHE A 532 -1.39 -87.16 -7.84
C PHE A 532 -2.85 -87.57 -7.81
N LEU A 533 -3.12 -88.80 -8.30
CA LEU A 533 -4.45 -89.37 -8.20
C LEU A 533 -4.69 -89.86 -6.76
N GLY A 534 -5.65 -89.24 -6.08
CA GLY A 534 -6.01 -89.68 -4.72
C GLY A 534 -6.62 -91.03 -4.76
N GLU A 535 -6.40 -91.84 -3.71
CA GLU A 535 -7.12 -93.12 -3.48
C GLU A 535 -8.51 -92.87 -2.95
N ALA A 536 -9.51 -93.51 -3.55
CA ALA A 536 -10.88 -93.58 -3.01
C ALA A 536 -10.88 -94.33 -1.70
N LYS A 537 -11.90 -94.15 -0.86
CA LYS A 537 -12.02 -94.84 0.43
C LYS A 537 -12.01 -96.37 0.36
N ASP A 538 -12.23 -96.92 -0.84
CA ASP A 538 -12.21 -98.35 -1.12
C ASP A 538 -10.84 -98.88 -1.61
N GLY A 539 -9.81 -98.02 -1.61
CA GLY A 539 -8.45 -98.37 -2.07
C GLY A 539 -8.31 -98.34 -3.62
N SER A 540 -9.33 -97.97 -4.31
CA SER A 540 -9.26 -97.86 -5.79
C SER A 540 -8.69 -96.51 -6.26
N THR A 541 -7.83 -96.55 -7.24
CA THR A 541 -7.25 -95.33 -7.91
C THR A 541 -7.93 -95.15 -9.25
N GLN A 542 -8.39 -93.96 -9.52
CA GLN A 542 -8.95 -93.59 -10.85
C GLN A 542 -7.86 -93.64 -11.93
N SER A 543 -8.11 -94.33 -13.01
CA SER A 543 -7.20 -94.37 -14.17
C SER A 543 -7.57 -93.29 -15.17
N PHE A 544 -6.56 -92.50 -15.60
CA PHE A 544 -6.73 -91.58 -16.73
C PHE A 544 -6.45 -92.32 -18.03
N LYS A 545 -7.39 -92.23 -18.95
CA LYS A 545 -7.14 -92.65 -20.34
C LYS A 545 -6.59 -91.43 -21.11
N ILE A 546 -5.28 -91.41 -21.35
CA ILE A 546 -4.63 -90.44 -22.22
C ILE A 546 -4.87 -90.89 -23.65
N ARG A 547 -5.65 -90.10 -24.42
CA ARG A 547 -5.75 -90.29 -25.84
C ARG A 547 -4.64 -89.46 -26.52
N LYS A 548 -3.73 -90.11 -27.13
CA LYS A 548 -2.72 -89.47 -27.98
C LYS A 548 -3.37 -89.23 -29.32
N ASP A 549 -3.70 -87.99 -29.66
CA ASP A 549 -4.07 -87.65 -31.03
C ASP A 549 -2.76 -87.56 -31.83
N ASP A 550 -2.54 -88.49 -32.68
CA ASP A 550 -1.45 -88.53 -33.65
C ASP A 550 -1.82 -87.48 -34.74
N THR A 551 -1.34 -86.18 -34.59
CA THR A 551 -1.31 -85.21 -35.68
C THR A 551 0.10 -85.02 -36.15
#